data_708e80faaa718f1162c6c62fe974777c
#
_entry.id   708e80faaa718f1162c6c62fe974777c
#
_cell.length_a   1.000
_cell.length_b   1.000
_cell.length_c   1.000
_cell.angle_alpha   90.00
_cell.angle_beta   90.00
_cell.angle_gamma   90.00
#
_symmetry.space_group_name_H-M   'P 1'
#
loop_
_entity.id
_entity.type
_entity.pdbx_description
1 polymer ?
#
loop_
_entity_poly.entity_id
_entity_poly.type
_entity_poly.pdbx_seq_one_letter_code
_entity_poly.pdbx_strand_id
1 'polypeptide(L)'
;IQILDPLIQEIGSFGEACLWADWVKADERKETRSWHYINLPDSEQNIYKAQCPENGCLLFSLHEQIAILKDSSTSTQNKKEALWFIGHFIGDIHQPMHIGYPHDRGGNDHLLEFADGRQTNMHSLWDGQIIEHMELIHNKNYFSEKVDQKISQFLNVFHANEIESWAQESRNLAMQESVGYRGNKLKVVTSEYMENHFDIIHERIALGAIR
;
A
#
# COMPACT_ATOMS: atom_id res chain seq x y z
N ILE A 1 -8.06 2.05 -21.45
CA ILE A 1 -7.37 0.73 -21.50
C ILE A 1 -6.53 0.67 -22.79
N GLN A 2 -7.09 0.83 -24.00
CA GLN A 2 -6.35 0.71 -25.28
C GLN A 2 -5.10 1.63 -25.38
N ILE A 3 -5.05 2.77 -24.70
CA ILE A 3 -3.90 3.69 -24.71
C ILE A 3 -2.74 3.15 -23.83
N LEU A 4 -3.06 2.35 -22.81
CA LEU A 4 -2.07 1.80 -21.86
C LEU A 4 -1.51 0.45 -22.30
N ASP A 5 -2.20 -0.28 -23.21
CA ASP A 5 -1.79 -1.61 -23.66
C ASP A 5 -0.30 -1.68 -24.11
N PRO A 6 0.24 -0.72 -24.89
CA PRO A 6 1.65 -0.74 -25.27
C PRO A 6 2.62 -0.61 -24.11
N LEU A 7 2.19 0.00 -22.99
CA LEU A 7 3.02 0.21 -21.80
C LEU A 7 3.05 -1.02 -20.87
N ILE A 8 2.19 -2.00 -21.12
CA ILE A 8 2.02 -3.20 -20.28
C ILE A 8 2.48 -4.48 -20.99
N GLN A 9 2.41 -4.53 -22.33
CA GLN A 9 2.59 -5.75 -23.14
C GLN A 9 3.86 -6.54 -22.86
N GLU A 10 4.96 -5.90 -22.49
CA GLU A 10 6.24 -6.58 -22.25
C GLU A 10 6.28 -7.38 -20.94
N ILE A 11 5.42 -7.05 -19.98
CA ILE A 11 5.43 -7.65 -18.65
C ILE A 11 4.23 -8.60 -18.42
N GLY A 12 3.33 -8.70 -19.40
CA GLY A 12 2.21 -9.64 -19.39
C GLY A 12 0.88 -9.01 -18.93
N SER A 13 0.80 -8.50 -17.73
CA SER A 13 -0.40 -7.87 -17.19
C SER A 13 -0.09 -6.61 -16.38
N PHE A 14 -1.08 -5.75 -16.14
CA PHE A 14 -0.89 -4.58 -15.27
C PHE A 14 -0.61 -5.00 -13.82
N GLY A 15 -1.19 -6.08 -13.34
CA GLY A 15 -0.89 -6.61 -12.02
C GLY A 15 0.58 -7.04 -11.87
N GLU A 16 1.13 -7.73 -12.87
CA GLU A 16 2.57 -8.07 -12.91
C GLU A 16 3.44 -6.81 -13.00
N ALA A 17 3.01 -5.82 -13.79
CA ALA A 17 3.70 -4.53 -13.87
C ALA A 17 3.78 -3.83 -12.50
N CYS A 18 2.73 -3.88 -11.70
CA CYS A 18 2.74 -3.32 -10.35
C CYS A 18 3.72 -4.02 -9.40
N LEU A 19 4.10 -5.28 -9.63
CA LEU A 19 5.11 -5.98 -8.82
C LEU A 19 6.55 -5.58 -9.19
N TRP A 20 6.77 -5.04 -10.38
CA TRP A 20 8.09 -4.68 -10.89
C TRP A 20 8.84 -3.68 -9.98
N ALA A 21 8.14 -2.72 -9.38
CA ALA A 21 8.72 -1.74 -8.48
C ALA A 21 9.44 -2.39 -7.28
N ASP A 22 8.88 -3.46 -6.74
CA ASP A 22 9.49 -4.24 -5.66
C ASP A 22 10.72 -5.02 -6.11
N TRP A 23 10.70 -5.55 -7.32
CA TRP A 23 11.85 -6.28 -7.86
C TRP A 23 13.04 -5.36 -8.08
N VAL A 24 12.84 -4.20 -8.73
CA VAL A 24 13.94 -3.29 -9.05
C VAL A 24 14.53 -2.61 -7.82
N LYS A 25 13.74 -2.31 -6.79
CA LYS A 25 14.26 -1.73 -5.53
C LYS A 25 15.18 -2.68 -4.77
N ALA A 26 15.05 -3.97 -5.01
CA ALA A 26 15.88 -4.97 -4.34
C ALA A 26 17.32 -4.92 -4.82
N ASP A 27 17.56 -4.75 -6.11
CA ASP A 27 18.89 -4.87 -6.71
C ASP A 27 19.25 -3.73 -7.68
N GLU A 28 18.45 -3.47 -8.71
CA GLU A 28 18.79 -2.56 -9.81
C GLU A 28 18.62 -1.08 -9.46
N ARG A 29 17.55 -0.73 -8.74
CA ARG A 29 17.12 0.63 -8.41
C ARG A 29 17.00 0.84 -6.88
N LYS A 30 18.10 0.60 -6.18
CA LYS A 30 18.15 0.68 -4.69
C LYS A 30 17.76 2.04 -4.13
N GLU A 31 17.95 3.11 -4.91
CA GLU A 31 17.52 4.46 -4.57
C GLU A 31 16.00 4.57 -4.40
N THR A 32 15.22 3.70 -5.06
CA THR A 32 13.75 3.72 -4.98
C THR A 32 13.18 3.11 -3.69
N ARG A 33 14.01 2.53 -2.84
CA ARG A 33 13.55 1.86 -1.59
C ARG A 33 12.74 2.78 -0.69
N SER A 34 13.14 4.04 -0.57
CA SER A 34 12.41 5.03 0.24
C SER A 34 11.11 5.53 -0.42
N TRP A 35 10.92 5.27 -1.70
CA TRP A 35 9.75 5.72 -2.46
C TRP A 35 8.47 4.96 -2.12
N HIS A 36 8.57 3.82 -1.43
CA HIS A 36 7.47 2.91 -1.11
C HIS A 36 6.71 3.29 0.17
N TYR A 37 7.20 4.25 0.95
CA TYR A 37 6.59 4.62 2.23
C TYR A 37 6.85 6.09 2.59
N ILE A 38 6.09 6.56 3.57
CA ILE A 38 6.38 7.78 4.32
C ILE A 38 6.12 7.53 5.80
N ASN A 39 7.16 7.55 6.62
CA ASN A 39 7.06 7.34 8.06
C ASN A 39 7.06 8.68 8.79
N LEU A 40 6.05 8.88 9.66
CA LEU A 40 5.86 10.10 10.42
C LEU A 40 5.93 9.81 11.92
N PRO A 41 6.56 10.67 12.73
CA PRO A 41 6.55 10.52 14.18
C PRO A 41 5.11 10.62 14.73
N ASP A 42 4.88 10.11 15.94
CA ASP A 42 3.57 10.17 16.59
C ASP A 42 3.09 11.61 16.87
N SER A 43 4.03 12.56 16.98
CA SER A 43 3.74 13.98 17.10
C SER A 43 3.20 14.63 15.82
N GLU A 44 3.43 14.01 14.66
CA GLU A 44 2.91 14.50 13.37
C GLU A 44 1.82 13.55 12.85
N GLN A 45 0.60 14.03 12.92
CA GLN A 45 -0.56 13.26 12.49
C GLN A 45 -1.11 13.73 11.13
N ASN A 46 -0.60 14.86 10.63
CA ASN A 46 -1.10 15.52 9.43
C ASN A 46 -0.14 15.31 8.25
N ILE A 47 -0.57 14.52 7.29
CA ILE A 47 0.19 14.23 6.05
C ILE A 47 0.53 15.49 5.26
N TYR A 48 -0.36 16.49 5.24
CA TYR A 48 -0.13 17.74 4.51
C TYR A 48 1.02 18.59 5.06
N LYS A 49 1.52 18.27 6.26
CA LYS A 49 2.70 18.88 6.87
C LYS A 49 3.95 18.00 6.77
N ALA A 50 3.79 16.79 6.24
CA ALA A 50 4.89 15.85 6.12
C ALA A 50 5.96 16.37 5.17
N GLN A 51 7.23 16.18 5.54
CA GLN A 51 8.37 16.48 4.70
C GLN A 51 9.03 15.19 4.25
N CYS A 52 9.19 15.03 2.94
CA CYS A 52 9.98 13.94 2.42
C CYS A 52 11.46 14.13 2.75
N PRO A 53 12.17 13.06 3.15
CA PRO A 53 13.62 13.04 3.18
C PRO A 53 14.24 13.35 1.80
N GLU A 54 15.52 13.73 1.77
CA GLU A 54 16.23 14.05 0.51
C GLU A 54 16.26 12.88 -0.49
N ASN A 55 16.22 11.64 0.01
CA ASN A 55 16.17 10.42 -0.81
C ASN A 55 14.77 10.06 -1.31
N GLY A 56 13.80 10.95 -1.13
CA GLY A 56 12.42 10.76 -1.57
C GLY A 56 11.52 10.05 -0.54
N CYS A 57 10.25 10.03 -0.83
CA CYS A 57 9.21 9.30 -0.10
C CYS A 57 8.03 8.99 -1.03
N LEU A 58 7.09 8.19 -0.58
CA LEU A 58 5.94 7.72 -1.36
C LEU A 58 5.13 8.85 -2.02
N LEU A 59 4.82 9.92 -1.27
CA LEU A 59 4.06 11.06 -1.80
C LEU A 59 4.79 11.76 -2.93
N PHE A 60 6.06 12.14 -2.69
CA PHE A 60 6.88 12.83 -3.67
C PHE A 60 7.05 11.98 -4.94
N SER A 61 7.41 10.70 -4.76
CA SER A 61 7.64 9.80 -5.88
C SER A 61 6.38 9.55 -6.72
N LEU A 62 5.22 9.41 -6.08
CA LEU A 62 3.96 9.25 -6.81
C LEU A 62 3.64 10.50 -7.66
N HIS A 63 3.83 11.71 -7.11
CA HIS A 63 3.67 12.95 -7.89
C HIS A 63 4.66 13.05 -9.05
N GLU A 64 5.93 12.70 -8.85
CA GLU A 64 6.94 12.68 -9.91
C GLU A 64 6.59 11.70 -11.03
N GLN A 65 6.21 10.46 -10.69
CA GLN A 65 5.85 9.47 -11.70
C GLN A 65 4.61 9.91 -12.52
N ILE A 66 3.62 10.52 -11.87
CA ILE A 66 2.47 11.12 -12.58
C ILE A 66 2.89 12.25 -13.51
N ALA A 67 3.83 13.10 -13.10
CA ALA A 67 4.35 14.16 -13.95
C ALA A 67 5.09 13.61 -15.18
N ILE A 68 5.94 12.58 -15.00
CA ILE A 68 6.64 11.86 -16.07
C ILE A 68 5.64 11.26 -17.06
N LEU A 69 4.59 10.61 -16.57
CA LEU A 69 3.57 9.98 -17.42
C LEU A 69 2.80 11.01 -18.26
N LYS A 70 2.56 12.21 -17.71
CA LYS A 70 1.83 13.30 -18.38
C LYS A 70 2.70 14.10 -19.37
N ASP A 71 4.00 14.11 -19.20
CA ASP A 71 4.91 14.89 -20.06
C ASP A 71 5.01 14.28 -21.46
N SER A 72 4.56 15.01 -22.48
CA SER A 72 4.59 14.57 -23.87
C SER A 72 6.01 14.39 -24.43
N SER A 73 7.03 15.04 -23.83
CA SER A 73 8.43 14.94 -24.25
C SER A 73 9.16 13.70 -23.70
N THR A 74 8.60 13.04 -22.69
CA THR A 74 9.18 11.85 -22.05
C THR A 74 9.12 10.64 -22.99
N SER A 75 10.19 9.84 -23.02
CA SER A 75 10.27 8.62 -23.82
C SER A 75 9.19 7.59 -23.40
N THR A 76 8.80 6.73 -24.35
CA THR A 76 7.86 5.62 -24.09
C THR A 76 8.36 4.72 -22.97
N GLN A 77 9.67 4.44 -22.91
CA GLN A 77 10.27 3.62 -21.85
C GLN A 77 10.08 4.26 -20.47
N ASN A 78 10.38 5.53 -20.31
CA ASN A 78 10.22 6.22 -19.03
C ASN A 78 8.73 6.32 -18.63
N LYS A 79 7.83 6.50 -19.59
CA LYS A 79 6.38 6.48 -19.33
C LYS A 79 5.90 5.10 -18.86
N LYS A 80 6.46 4.04 -19.43
CA LYS A 80 6.17 2.67 -19.04
C LYS A 80 6.57 2.42 -17.59
N GLU A 81 7.82 2.73 -17.23
CA GLU A 81 8.29 2.59 -15.84
C GLU A 81 7.49 3.47 -14.88
N ALA A 82 7.19 4.71 -15.27
CA ALA A 82 6.34 5.60 -14.47
C ALA A 82 4.95 5.01 -14.21
N LEU A 83 4.31 4.42 -15.21
CA LEU A 83 3.02 3.76 -15.05
C LEU A 83 3.10 2.57 -14.07
N TRP A 84 4.16 1.77 -14.15
CA TRP A 84 4.37 0.62 -13.28
C TRP A 84 4.61 1.06 -11.82
N PHE A 85 5.41 2.11 -11.60
CA PHE A 85 5.57 2.73 -10.28
C PHE A 85 4.25 3.29 -9.75
N ILE A 86 3.48 4.01 -10.58
CA ILE A 86 2.18 4.57 -10.16
C ILE A 86 1.25 3.45 -9.67
N GLY A 87 1.11 2.37 -10.44
CA GLY A 87 0.24 1.25 -10.05
C GLY A 87 0.66 0.62 -8.72
N HIS A 88 1.96 0.43 -8.51
CA HIS A 88 2.50 -0.08 -7.25
C HIS A 88 2.27 0.91 -6.09
N PHE A 89 2.65 2.18 -6.25
CA PHE A 89 2.56 3.19 -5.19
C PHE A 89 1.13 3.53 -4.79
N ILE A 90 0.16 3.37 -5.71
CA ILE A 90 -1.25 3.44 -5.35
C ILE A 90 -1.61 2.30 -4.38
N GLY A 91 -1.08 1.10 -4.56
CA GLY A 91 -1.20 0.01 -3.59
C GLY A 91 -0.57 0.39 -2.25
N ASP A 92 0.70 0.81 -2.26
CA ASP A 92 1.46 1.19 -1.07
C ASP A 92 0.77 2.27 -0.23
N ILE A 93 0.26 3.34 -0.87
CA ILE A 93 -0.40 4.45 -0.16
C ILE A 93 -1.71 4.03 0.54
N HIS A 94 -2.31 2.91 0.10
CA HIS A 94 -3.51 2.35 0.70
C HIS A 94 -3.23 1.34 1.82
N GLN A 95 -1.97 0.91 2.00
CA GLN A 95 -1.56 0.05 3.10
C GLN A 95 -1.14 0.90 4.31
N PRO A 96 -1.83 0.79 5.46
CA PRO A 96 -1.61 1.69 6.61
C PRO A 96 -0.18 1.71 7.15
N MET A 97 0.55 0.58 7.09
CA MET A 97 1.92 0.50 7.60
C MET A 97 2.94 1.21 6.70
N HIS A 98 2.62 1.49 5.43
CA HIS A 98 3.43 2.34 4.55
C HIS A 98 3.36 3.83 4.92
N ILE A 99 2.39 4.21 5.77
CA ILE A 99 2.28 5.54 6.38
C ILE A 99 2.49 5.41 7.90
N GLY A 100 3.49 4.62 8.28
CA GLY A 100 3.75 4.19 9.65
C GLY A 100 4.62 5.14 10.47
N TYR A 101 5.43 4.55 11.35
CA TYR A 101 6.33 5.28 12.23
C TYR A 101 7.80 5.04 11.88
N PRO A 102 8.69 6.06 12.02
CA PRO A 102 10.11 5.90 11.69
C PRO A 102 10.86 5.04 12.71
N HIS A 103 10.42 5.01 13.98
CA HIS A 103 11.13 4.32 15.05
C HIS A 103 11.08 2.79 14.94
N ASP A 104 10.12 2.26 14.21
CA ASP A 104 9.93 0.82 13.97
C ASP A 104 9.88 0.45 12.48
N ARG A 105 10.34 1.36 11.62
CA ARG A 105 10.41 1.18 10.18
C ARG A 105 9.07 0.78 9.56
N GLY A 106 7.99 1.50 9.93
CA GLY A 106 6.65 1.21 9.43
C GLY A 106 6.10 -0.13 9.94
N GLY A 107 6.40 -0.49 11.19
CA GLY A 107 5.93 -1.72 11.82
C GLY A 107 6.78 -2.97 11.56
N ASN A 108 7.90 -2.85 10.80
CA ASN A 108 8.81 -3.99 10.59
C ASN A 108 9.50 -4.44 11.87
N ASP A 109 9.79 -3.51 12.80
CA ASP A 109 10.39 -3.80 14.09
C ASP A 109 9.35 -3.98 15.22
N HIS A 110 8.07 -3.83 14.93
CA HIS A 110 6.97 -4.17 15.83
C HIS A 110 6.69 -5.67 15.76
N LEU A 111 7.44 -6.44 16.53
CA LEU A 111 7.36 -7.89 16.52
C LEU A 111 6.07 -8.40 17.17
N LEU A 112 5.48 -9.40 16.56
CA LEU A 112 4.24 -10.05 16.94
C LEU A 112 4.43 -11.56 16.98
N GLU A 113 3.57 -12.22 17.74
CA GLU A 113 3.51 -13.68 17.80
C GLU A 113 2.08 -14.17 17.49
N PHE A 114 1.95 -15.15 16.61
CA PHE A 114 0.68 -15.86 16.43
C PHE A 114 0.41 -16.78 17.62
N ALA A 115 -0.86 -17.14 17.84
CA ALA A 115 -1.27 -18.04 18.91
C ALA A 115 -0.58 -19.42 18.88
N ASP A 116 -0.04 -19.84 17.73
CA ASP A 116 0.72 -21.08 17.54
C ASP A 116 2.24 -20.91 17.76
N GLY A 117 2.70 -19.74 18.21
CA GLY A 117 4.10 -19.44 18.51
C GLY A 117 4.94 -18.97 17.31
N ARG A 118 4.39 -18.92 16.10
CA ARG A 118 5.10 -18.36 14.95
C ARG A 118 5.30 -16.84 15.12
N GLN A 119 6.48 -16.35 14.74
CA GLN A 119 6.83 -14.94 14.82
C GLN A 119 6.48 -14.21 13.52
N THR A 120 6.04 -12.97 13.64
CA THR A 120 5.82 -12.03 12.54
C THR A 120 6.07 -10.60 13.01
N ASN A 121 5.70 -9.62 12.18
CA ASN A 121 5.69 -8.21 12.53
C ASN A 121 4.43 -7.53 12.01
N MET A 122 4.18 -6.32 12.49
CA MET A 122 2.96 -5.56 12.15
C MET A 122 2.90 -5.27 10.65
N HIS A 123 4.02 -4.93 10.00
CA HIS A 123 4.07 -4.66 8.57
C HIS A 123 3.63 -5.88 7.75
N SER A 124 4.31 -7.02 7.93
CA SER A 124 4.01 -8.26 7.21
C SER A 124 2.60 -8.79 7.50
N LEU A 125 2.09 -8.59 8.72
CA LEU A 125 0.73 -8.97 9.08
C LEU A 125 -0.30 -8.26 8.18
N TRP A 126 -0.12 -6.95 7.98
CA TRP A 126 -1.02 -6.10 7.20
C TRP A 126 -0.75 -6.14 5.69
N ASP A 127 0.46 -6.50 5.26
CA ASP A 127 0.78 -6.66 3.84
C ASP A 127 0.14 -7.88 3.18
N GLY A 128 -0.07 -8.96 3.93
CA GLY A 128 -0.58 -10.17 3.31
C GLY A 128 -1.14 -11.22 4.25
N GLN A 129 -0.61 -11.37 5.48
CA GLN A 129 -0.94 -12.53 6.32
C GLN A 129 -2.40 -12.56 6.79
N ILE A 130 -3.06 -11.39 6.93
CA ILE A 130 -4.50 -11.34 7.18
C ILE A 130 -5.27 -11.88 5.96
N ILE A 131 -4.85 -11.52 4.75
CA ILE A 131 -5.47 -12.02 3.50
C ILE A 131 -5.29 -13.53 3.40
N GLU A 132 -4.06 -14.02 3.59
CA GLU A 132 -3.73 -15.46 3.57
C GLU A 132 -4.56 -16.25 4.59
N HIS A 133 -4.74 -15.71 5.80
CA HIS A 133 -5.58 -16.33 6.83
C HIS A 133 -7.04 -16.45 6.36
N MET A 134 -7.59 -15.38 5.80
CA MET A 134 -8.99 -15.37 5.34
C MET A 134 -9.21 -16.32 4.15
N GLU A 135 -8.25 -16.41 3.22
CA GLU A 135 -8.30 -17.38 2.13
C GLU A 135 -8.19 -18.82 2.61
N LEU A 136 -7.41 -19.06 3.66
CA LEU A 136 -7.25 -20.38 4.26
C LEU A 136 -8.55 -20.88 4.91
N ILE A 137 -9.24 -20.03 5.67
CA ILE A 137 -10.48 -20.42 6.39
C ILE A 137 -11.74 -20.42 5.52
N HIS A 138 -11.75 -19.74 4.38
CA HIS A 138 -12.88 -19.71 3.45
C HIS A 138 -12.54 -20.44 2.14
N ASN A 139 -11.86 -19.78 1.22
CA ASN A 139 -11.34 -20.30 -0.05
C ASN A 139 -10.42 -19.27 -0.70
N LYS A 140 -9.60 -19.72 -1.67
CA LYS A 140 -8.59 -18.90 -2.35
C LYS A 140 -9.14 -17.69 -3.16
N ASN A 141 -10.43 -17.63 -3.41
CA ASN A 141 -11.06 -16.52 -4.14
C ASN A 141 -11.79 -15.55 -3.18
N TYR A 142 -11.86 -15.89 -1.89
CA TYR A 142 -12.65 -15.12 -0.91
C TYR A 142 -12.24 -13.65 -0.88
N PHE A 143 -10.96 -13.38 -0.90
CA PHE A 143 -10.43 -12.01 -0.90
C PHE A 143 -10.86 -11.24 -2.15
N SER A 144 -10.63 -11.79 -3.35
CA SER A 144 -10.99 -11.12 -4.61
C SER A 144 -12.49 -10.85 -4.72
N GLU A 145 -13.34 -11.80 -4.31
CA GLU A 145 -14.79 -11.62 -4.28
C GLU A 145 -15.22 -10.47 -3.37
N LYS A 146 -14.56 -10.30 -2.21
CA LYS A 146 -14.83 -9.19 -1.29
C LYS A 146 -14.38 -7.84 -1.85
N VAL A 147 -13.22 -7.80 -2.50
CA VAL A 147 -12.73 -6.59 -3.18
C VAL A 147 -13.68 -6.17 -4.30
N ASP A 148 -14.14 -7.10 -5.15
CA ASP A 148 -15.08 -6.82 -6.24
C ASP A 148 -16.42 -6.28 -5.73
N GLN A 149 -16.92 -6.82 -4.62
CA GLN A 149 -18.12 -6.30 -3.95
C GLN A 149 -17.95 -4.86 -3.50
N LYS A 150 -16.81 -4.52 -2.89
CA LYS A 150 -16.48 -3.15 -2.45
C LYS A 150 -16.30 -2.20 -3.63
N ILE A 151 -15.59 -2.61 -4.68
CA ILE A 151 -15.46 -1.82 -5.92
C ILE A 151 -16.84 -1.45 -6.46
N SER A 152 -17.75 -2.41 -6.55
CA SER A 152 -19.11 -2.18 -7.04
C SER A 152 -19.89 -1.16 -6.18
N GLN A 153 -19.66 -1.12 -4.87
CA GLN A 153 -20.25 -0.13 -3.96
C GLN A 153 -19.66 1.27 -4.16
N PHE A 154 -18.35 1.37 -4.33
CA PHE A 154 -17.66 2.64 -4.42
C PHE A 154 -17.75 3.33 -5.77
N LEU A 155 -17.90 2.60 -6.87
CA LEU A 155 -17.99 3.18 -8.23
C LEU A 155 -19.07 4.25 -8.38
N ASN A 156 -20.16 4.16 -7.60
CA ASN A 156 -21.27 5.10 -7.67
C ASN A 156 -21.09 6.34 -6.77
N VAL A 157 -20.11 6.33 -5.86
CA VAL A 157 -19.89 7.41 -4.88
C VAL A 157 -18.46 7.94 -4.93
N PHE A 158 -17.68 7.48 -5.91
CA PHE A 158 -16.28 7.86 -6.04
C PHE A 158 -16.12 9.34 -6.40
N HIS A 159 -15.32 10.05 -5.62
CA HIS A 159 -14.82 11.37 -5.93
C HIS A 159 -13.30 11.30 -5.97
N ALA A 160 -12.69 11.83 -7.04
CA ALA A 160 -11.24 11.93 -7.13
C ALA A 160 -10.74 12.87 -6.02
N ASN A 161 -10.06 12.32 -5.02
CA ASN A 161 -9.43 13.05 -3.94
C ASN A 161 -7.94 13.28 -4.27
N GLU A 162 -7.30 14.16 -3.53
CA GLU A 162 -5.86 14.39 -3.62
C GLU A 162 -5.07 13.20 -3.03
N ILE A 163 -3.86 12.95 -3.54
CA ILE A 163 -2.98 11.86 -3.10
C ILE A 163 -2.73 11.93 -1.58
N GLU A 164 -2.53 13.15 -1.06
CA GLU A 164 -2.34 13.40 0.37
C GLU A 164 -3.53 12.94 1.21
N SER A 165 -4.75 13.04 0.67
CA SER A 165 -5.94 12.55 1.39
C SER A 165 -5.93 11.03 1.51
N TRP A 166 -5.46 10.30 0.48
CA TRP A 166 -5.34 8.84 0.52
C TRP A 166 -4.32 8.38 1.56
N ALA A 167 -3.18 9.09 1.63
CA ALA A 167 -2.17 8.85 2.66
C ALA A 167 -2.70 9.20 4.07
N GLN A 168 -3.48 10.29 4.19
CA GLN A 168 -4.09 10.66 5.48
C GLN A 168 -5.09 9.61 5.97
N GLU A 169 -5.87 9.01 5.07
CA GLU A 169 -6.75 7.89 5.40
C GLU A 169 -5.95 6.71 5.97
N SER A 170 -4.86 6.29 5.30
CA SER A 170 -3.99 5.22 5.77
C SER A 170 -3.30 5.56 7.09
N ARG A 171 -2.84 6.81 7.26
CA ARG A 171 -2.29 7.28 8.55
C ARG A 171 -3.30 7.19 9.67
N ASN A 172 -4.53 7.63 9.43
CA ASN A 172 -5.61 7.57 10.42
C ASN A 172 -5.90 6.13 10.85
N LEU A 173 -5.90 5.18 9.90
CA LEU A 173 -6.06 3.75 10.19
C LEU A 173 -4.90 3.21 11.03
N ALA A 174 -3.65 3.51 10.66
CA ALA A 174 -2.47 3.08 11.43
C ALA A 174 -2.51 3.57 12.88
N MET A 175 -3.13 4.73 13.14
CA MET A 175 -3.23 5.31 14.47
C MET A 175 -4.46 4.83 15.27
N GLN A 176 -5.38 4.08 14.68
CA GLN A 176 -6.56 3.57 15.40
C GLN A 176 -6.17 2.64 16.53
N GLU A 177 -6.84 2.79 17.66
CA GLU A 177 -6.59 1.96 18.84
C GLU A 177 -6.86 0.48 18.60
N SER A 178 -7.90 0.16 17.81
CA SER A 178 -8.26 -1.20 17.43
C SER A 178 -7.17 -1.93 16.64
N VAL A 179 -6.41 -1.20 15.82
CA VAL A 179 -5.26 -1.75 15.05
C VAL A 179 -4.13 -2.19 15.97
N GLY A 180 -3.97 -1.54 17.14
CA GLY A 180 -2.96 -1.91 18.13
C GLY A 180 -1.52 -1.57 17.75
N TYR A 181 -1.31 -0.85 16.63
CA TYR A 181 0.01 -0.46 16.15
C TYR A 181 0.57 0.70 16.98
N ARG A 182 -0.21 1.77 17.13
CA ARG A 182 0.19 2.92 17.93
C ARG A 182 0.50 2.54 19.38
N GLY A 183 1.71 2.90 19.84
CA GLY A 183 2.18 2.56 21.18
C GLY A 183 2.51 1.07 21.35
N ASN A 184 2.65 0.32 20.27
CA ASN A 184 3.09 -1.09 20.26
C ASN A 184 2.20 -1.97 21.16
N LYS A 185 0.87 -1.79 21.07
CA LYS A 185 -0.11 -2.46 21.95
C LYS A 185 -0.39 -3.91 21.57
N LEU A 186 -0.51 -4.20 20.26
CA LEU A 186 -0.67 -5.57 19.78
C LEU A 186 0.62 -6.35 20.02
N LYS A 187 0.51 -7.56 20.59
CA LYS A 187 1.63 -8.47 20.82
C LYS A 187 1.34 -9.88 20.30
N VAL A 188 0.08 -10.33 20.45
CA VAL A 188 -0.35 -11.64 20.01
C VAL A 188 -1.44 -11.48 18.95
N VAL A 189 -1.24 -12.14 17.82
CA VAL A 189 -2.19 -12.16 16.70
C VAL A 189 -3.11 -13.36 16.86
N THR A 190 -4.40 -13.10 16.99
CA THR A 190 -5.45 -14.12 17.03
C THR A 190 -6.22 -14.16 15.71
N SER A 191 -6.92 -15.28 15.44
CA SER A 191 -7.86 -15.37 14.31
C SER A 191 -8.91 -14.26 14.36
N GLU A 192 -9.46 -14.00 15.55
CA GLU A 192 -10.44 -12.92 15.76
C GLU A 192 -9.87 -11.54 15.38
N TYR A 193 -8.60 -11.26 15.71
CA TYR A 193 -7.97 -10.01 15.29
C TYR A 193 -7.92 -9.92 13.75
N MET A 194 -7.50 -10.98 13.07
CA MET A 194 -7.39 -11.01 11.61
C MET A 194 -8.75 -10.88 10.92
N GLU A 195 -9.76 -11.58 11.40
CA GLU A 195 -11.15 -11.52 10.91
C GLU A 195 -11.74 -10.12 11.08
N ASN A 196 -11.55 -9.49 12.24
CA ASN A 196 -12.08 -8.14 12.55
C ASN A 196 -11.41 -7.03 11.71
N HIS A 197 -10.18 -7.22 11.21
CA HIS A 197 -9.46 -6.22 10.42
C HIS A 197 -9.50 -6.50 8.91
N PHE A 198 -10.01 -7.63 8.49
CA PHE A 198 -10.10 -7.99 7.08
C PHE A 198 -10.96 -6.99 6.28
N ASP A 199 -12.04 -6.49 6.86
CA ASP A 199 -12.91 -5.49 6.20
C ASP A 199 -12.15 -4.22 5.84
N ILE A 200 -11.22 -3.78 6.68
CA ILE A 200 -10.37 -2.62 6.40
C ILE A 200 -9.46 -2.91 5.20
N ILE A 201 -8.83 -4.08 5.17
CA ILE A 201 -7.85 -4.44 4.14
C ILE A 201 -8.51 -4.50 2.75
N HIS A 202 -9.61 -5.25 2.59
CA HIS A 202 -10.24 -5.35 1.28
C HIS A 202 -10.90 -4.03 0.84
N GLU A 203 -11.34 -3.19 1.79
CA GLU A 203 -11.78 -1.83 1.49
C GLU A 203 -10.64 -0.95 0.97
N ARG A 204 -9.46 -0.98 1.62
CA ARG A 204 -8.29 -0.21 1.18
C ARG A 204 -7.82 -0.63 -0.21
N ILE A 205 -7.79 -1.93 -0.50
CA ILE A 205 -7.42 -2.44 -1.82
C ILE A 205 -8.45 -2.06 -2.88
N ALA A 206 -9.75 -2.13 -2.56
CA ALA A 206 -10.81 -1.69 -3.47
C ALA A 206 -10.69 -0.19 -3.79
N LEU A 207 -10.40 0.66 -2.80
CA LEU A 207 -10.15 2.08 -3.00
C LEU A 207 -8.90 2.31 -3.89
N GLY A 208 -7.82 1.58 -3.66
CA GLY A 208 -6.64 1.64 -4.53
C GLY A 208 -6.93 1.25 -5.98
N ALA A 209 -7.78 0.25 -6.19
CA ALA A 209 -8.14 -0.23 -7.53
C ALA A 209 -8.98 0.78 -8.34
N ILE A 210 -9.75 1.64 -7.68
CA ILE A 210 -10.59 2.65 -8.36
C ILE A 210 -9.92 4.03 -8.44
N ARG A 211 -8.88 4.31 -7.70
CA ARG A 211 -8.11 5.56 -7.69
C ARG A 211 -7.00 5.53 -8.71
#